data_a7c425f2250419307d957057cce6efb9
#
_entry.id   a7c425f2250419307d957057cce6efb9
#
_cell.length_a   1.000
_cell.length_b   1.000
_cell.length_c   1.000
_cell.angle_alpha   90.00
_cell.angle_beta   90.00
_cell.angle_gamma   90.00
#
_symmetry.space_group_name_H-M   'P 1'
#
loop_
_entity.id
_entity.type
_entity.pdbx_description
1 polymer ?
#
loop_
_entity_poly.entity_id
_entity_poly.type
_entity_poly.pdbx_seq_one_letter_code
_entity_poly.pdbx_strand_id
1 'polypeptide(L)'
;MVLNIASVGGDALFRTPQGSAKDLWHWGVDNLFPQRLERLARANAAHRGIMQSKARYISGGGFSFDDKNARLTRVIERANGKESLSEVIRKVVTDKVVFGNAFIEVVIVRGEIALFHQDATRCRVSKPSKDAEERIILSKDWVNHQITYDESLPIYPRFELREDKTMRSIVHIKDYEPMFDHYGVPQYIGGITSARIGAKTNEWNESRLDNSFQLSGVLELVSIEDNEDALSQTVKAATDKFGGSAKAGQVLVSVSNEEGAAKFTPIQSNNEGDWKDLHYASSEDLVIAHSWFMALAGLNYTSGFSADRILHEYKIALNTSILPEQSKIMEVLRSILNKVGIDGGSLEFKNTAPIAEKPIYMKIWEARKADGLEYDETDPAQQVFIANITKVDNNNNG
;
A
#
# COMPACT_ATOMS: atom_id res chain seq x y z
N MET A 1 -11.51 35.17 -4.39
CA MET A 1 -10.97 34.24 -3.39
C MET A 1 -9.96 33.34 -4.09
N VAL A 2 -8.66 33.69 -4.01
CA VAL A 2 -7.61 32.89 -4.65
C VAL A 2 -7.44 31.64 -3.82
N LEU A 3 -7.89 30.49 -4.31
CA LEU A 3 -7.55 29.18 -3.78
C LEU A 3 -6.03 29.03 -3.95
N ASN A 4 -5.28 29.32 -2.90
CA ASN A 4 -3.93 28.83 -2.77
C ASN A 4 -4.00 27.30 -2.67
N ILE A 5 -4.02 26.64 -3.84
CA ILE A 5 -3.59 25.27 -3.94
C ILE A 5 -2.09 25.37 -3.68
N ALA A 6 -1.72 25.28 -2.40
CA ALA A 6 -0.36 25.01 -2.04
C ALA A 6 -0.01 23.73 -2.81
N SER A 7 0.67 23.86 -3.91
CA SER A 7 1.40 22.77 -4.51
C SER A 7 2.35 22.32 -3.41
N VAL A 8 1.95 21.30 -2.69
CA VAL A 8 2.92 20.53 -1.92
C VAL A 8 3.73 19.85 -3.00
N GLY A 9 4.72 20.61 -3.53
CA GLY A 9 5.68 20.07 -4.46
C GLY A 9 6.20 18.79 -3.88
N GLY A 10 6.44 17.77 -4.69
CA GLY A 10 6.97 16.49 -4.25
C GLY A 10 8.10 16.64 -3.22
N ASP A 11 8.96 17.64 -3.36
CA ASP A 11 10.05 18.01 -2.46
C ASP A 11 9.65 18.22 -0.99
N ALA A 12 8.49 18.80 -0.70
CA ALA A 12 8.10 19.06 0.68
C ALA A 12 7.67 17.78 1.43
N LEU A 13 7.23 16.75 0.70
CA LEU A 13 6.92 15.44 1.29
C LEU A 13 8.18 14.65 1.64
N PHE A 14 9.31 14.93 0.95
CA PHE A 14 10.53 14.13 0.98
C PHE A 14 11.69 14.77 1.74
N ARG A 15 11.56 16.01 2.19
CA ARG A 15 12.59 16.57 3.03
C ARG A 15 12.68 15.72 4.29
N THR A 16 13.84 15.07 4.47
CA THR A 16 14.25 14.64 5.81
C THR A 16 14.08 15.86 6.69
N PRO A 17 13.20 15.84 7.66
CA PRO A 17 13.08 17.00 8.49
C PRO A 17 14.36 17.10 9.31
N GLN A 18 15.16 18.06 9.01
CA GLN A 18 16.02 18.68 10.02
C GLN A 18 15.10 19.43 10.98
N GLY A 19 14.09 18.71 11.49
CA GLY A 19 13.04 19.30 12.29
C GLY A 19 13.52 19.57 13.68
N SER A 20 13.17 20.71 14.14
CA SER A 20 13.45 21.29 15.45
C SER A 20 12.65 20.69 16.59
N ALA A 21 12.05 19.50 16.46
CA ALA A 21 11.51 18.82 17.61
C ALA A 21 12.65 18.44 18.54
N LYS A 22 12.57 18.86 19.78
CA LYS A 22 13.64 18.74 20.76
C LYS A 22 14.06 17.28 20.97
N ASP A 23 13.10 16.35 20.90
CA ASP A 23 13.30 14.99 21.37
C ASP A 23 12.97 13.90 20.34
N LEU A 24 12.43 14.26 19.16
CA LEU A 24 11.97 13.33 18.15
C LEU A 24 12.60 13.60 16.78
N TRP A 25 12.86 12.53 16.04
CA TRP A 25 13.03 12.62 14.60
C TRP A 25 11.65 12.62 13.95
N HIS A 26 11.32 13.68 13.23
CA HIS A 26 10.04 13.77 12.55
C HIS A 26 9.97 12.76 11.39
N TRP A 27 8.83 12.12 11.24
CA TRP A 27 8.55 11.32 10.07
C TRP A 27 7.75 12.14 9.05
N GLY A 28 8.45 12.75 8.10
CA GLY A 28 7.94 13.81 7.23
C GLY A 28 7.99 15.19 7.88
N VAL A 29 7.63 16.23 7.14
CA VAL A 29 7.78 17.64 7.54
C VAL A 29 7.07 17.97 8.85
N ASP A 30 5.90 17.38 9.06
CA ASP A 30 5.01 17.63 10.20
C ASP A 30 4.77 16.40 11.07
N ASN A 31 5.66 15.41 10.97
CA ASN A 31 5.55 14.14 11.69
C ASN A 31 4.28 13.31 11.39
N LEU A 32 3.57 13.60 10.28
CA LEU A 32 2.33 12.94 9.88
C LEU A 32 2.44 12.22 8.52
N PHE A 33 3.64 11.97 8.04
CA PHE A 33 3.85 11.31 6.75
C PHE A 33 3.18 9.93 6.66
N PRO A 34 3.28 9.02 7.66
CA PRO A 34 2.60 7.72 7.60
C PRO A 34 1.07 7.84 7.48
N GLN A 35 0.48 8.80 8.18
CA GLN A 35 -0.96 9.04 8.12
C GLN A 35 -1.41 9.53 6.73
N ARG A 36 -0.54 10.29 6.04
CA ARG A 36 -0.81 10.70 4.65
C ARG A 36 -0.70 9.54 3.68
N LEU A 37 0.32 8.68 3.83
CA LEU A 37 0.47 7.49 3.00
C LEU A 37 -0.74 6.56 3.15
N GLU A 38 -1.21 6.37 4.36
CA GLU A 38 -2.38 5.53 4.64
C GLU A 38 -3.66 6.10 4.00
N ARG A 39 -3.90 7.41 4.12
CA ARG A 39 -5.02 8.09 3.45
C ARG A 39 -4.94 7.93 1.92
N LEU A 40 -3.76 8.15 1.35
CA LEU A 40 -3.53 8.00 -0.09
C LEU A 40 -3.78 6.57 -0.54
N ALA A 41 -3.33 5.59 0.24
CA ALA A 41 -3.58 4.17 -0.02
C ALA A 41 -5.08 3.84 -0.04
N ARG A 42 -5.88 4.46 0.82
CA ARG A 42 -7.34 4.25 0.85
C ARG A 42 -8.07 4.98 -0.29
N ALA A 43 -7.54 6.12 -0.71
CA ALA A 43 -8.18 6.94 -1.74
C ALA A 43 -8.00 6.39 -3.17
N ASN A 44 -7.06 5.47 -3.41
CA ASN A 44 -6.78 4.92 -4.74
C ASN A 44 -6.85 3.39 -4.72
N ALA A 45 -7.86 2.82 -5.39
CA ALA A 45 -8.13 1.39 -5.40
C ALA A 45 -6.99 0.57 -6.05
N ALA A 46 -6.41 1.06 -7.17
CA ALA A 46 -5.30 0.40 -7.85
C ALA A 46 -4.06 0.37 -6.95
N HIS A 47 -3.71 1.52 -6.37
CA HIS A 47 -2.60 1.63 -5.42
C HIS A 47 -2.74 0.68 -4.24
N ARG A 48 -3.92 0.65 -3.62
CA ARG A 48 -4.22 -0.26 -2.52
C ARG A 48 -4.15 -1.72 -2.93
N GLY A 49 -4.71 -2.06 -4.10
CA GLY A 49 -4.69 -3.41 -4.66
C GLY A 49 -3.26 -3.93 -4.87
N ILE A 50 -2.39 -3.10 -5.44
CA ILE A 50 -0.97 -3.41 -5.63
C ILE A 50 -0.29 -3.70 -4.29
N MET A 51 -0.46 -2.81 -3.31
CA MET A 51 0.13 -2.99 -1.97
C MET A 51 -0.35 -4.26 -1.27
N GLN A 52 -1.66 -4.53 -1.31
CA GLN A 52 -2.23 -5.73 -0.70
C GLN A 52 -1.75 -7.00 -1.39
N SER A 53 -1.68 -7.00 -2.72
CA SER A 53 -1.13 -8.11 -3.50
C SER A 53 0.32 -8.37 -3.11
N LYS A 54 1.17 -7.35 -3.18
CA LYS A 54 2.59 -7.45 -2.83
C LYS A 54 2.80 -7.95 -1.40
N ALA A 55 2.09 -7.37 -0.43
CA ALA A 55 2.18 -7.81 0.96
C ALA A 55 1.75 -9.26 1.15
N ARG A 56 0.71 -9.72 0.44
CA ARG A 56 0.24 -11.11 0.49
C ARG A 56 1.30 -12.08 -0.03
N TYR A 57 1.91 -11.79 -1.17
CA TYR A 57 2.95 -12.65 -1.73
C TYR A 57 4.23 -12.67 -0.88
N ILE A 58 4.67 -11.53 -0.36
CA ILE A 58 5.83 -11.47 0.55
C ILE A 58 5.56 -12.22 1.86
N SER A 59 4.34 -12.13 2.41
CA SER A 59 3.97 -12.86 3.63
C SER A 59 3.93 -14.39 3.43
N GLY A 60 3.78 -14.85 2.20
CA GLY A 60 3.71 -16.27 1.86
C GLY A 60 2.54 -17.01 2.50
N GLY A 61 2.60 -18.32 2.47
CA GLY A 61 1.62 -19.26 3.06
C GLY A 61 1.97 -19.69 4.49
N GLY A 62 2.80 -18.94 5.19
CA GLY A 62 3.30 -19.28 6.54
C GLY A 62 4.75 -19.73 6.51
N PHE A 63 5.14 -20.57 7.47
CA PHE A 63 6.52 -21.01 7.65
C PHE A 63 6.67 -22.53 7.56
N SER A 64 7.80 -22.99 7.01
CA SER A 64 8.35 -24.31 7.18
C SER A 64 9.47 -24.26 8.22
N PHE A 65 9.58 -25.28 9.05
CA PHE A 65 10.56 -25.36 10.15
C PHE A 65 10.71 -26.82 10.62
N ASP A 66 11.76 -27.09 11.38
CA ASP A 66 11.93 -28.37 12.05
C ASP A 66 11.02 -28.44 13.30
N ASP A 67 9.99 -29.27 13.26
CA ASP A 67 9.00 -29.49 14.33
C ASP A 67 9.56 -30.15 15.60
N LYS A 68 10.77 -30.74 15.52
CA LYS A 68 11.47 -31.28 16.67
C LYS A 68 11.92 -30.21 17.67
N ASN A 69 12.03 -28.95 17.22
CA ASN A 69 12.35 -27.82 18.09
C ASN A 69 11.09 -27.27 18.75
N ALA A 70 10.70 -27.81 19.90
CA ALA A 70 9.48 -27.45 20.63
C ALA A 70 9.40 -25.94 20.98
N ARG A 71 10.55 -25.27 21.25
CA ARG A 71 10.56 -23.84 21.53
C ARG A 71 10.27 -23.03 20.26
N LEU A 72 10.84 -23.43 19.13
CA LEU A 72 10.56 -22.80 17.84
C LEU A 72 9.11 -23.02 17.43
N THR A 73 8.60 -24.26 17.53
CA THR A 73 7.20 -24.58 17.26
C THR A 73 6.24 -23.69 18.03
N ARG A 74 6.50 -23.51 19.33
CA ARG A 74 5.68 -22.64 20.20
C ARG A 74 5.67 -21.18 19.72
N VAL A 75 6.80 -20.63 19.32
CA VAL A 75 6.88 -19.24 18.78
C VAL A 75 6.12 -19.12 17.48
N ILE A 76 6.18 -20.13 16.61
CA ILE A 76 5.50 -20.11 15.31
C ILE A 76 3.98 -20.20 15.48
N GLU A 77 3.52 -21.11 16.33
CA GLU A 77 2.09 -21.32 16.56
C GLU A 77 1.47 -20.21 17.42
N ARG A 78 2.21 -19.66 18.36
CA ARG A 78 1.74 -18.67 19.34
C ARG A 78 2.79 -17.59 19.60
N ALA A 79 3.01 -16.70 18.65
CA ALA A 79 4.01 -15.66 18.75
C ALA A 79 3.81 -14.74 19.98
N ASN A 80 2.56 -14.48 20.37
CA ASN A 80 2.21 -13.63 21.53
C ASN A 80 1.05 -14.15 22.38
N GLY A 81 0.76 -15.44 22.28
CA GLY A 81 -0.34 -16.10 23.02
C GLY A 81 -1.72 -15.92 22.38
N LYS A 82 -1.90 -14.98 21.44
CA LYS A 82 -3.15 -14.73 20.70
C LYS A 82 -2.99 -14.98 19.21
N GLU A 83 -1.83 -14.67 18.65
CA GLU A 83 -1.53 -14.70 17.23
C GLU A 83 -0.39 -15.66 16.91
N SER A 84 -0.47 -16.31 15.78
CA SER A 84 0.65 -17.04 15.18
C SER A 84 1.73 -16.10 14.67
N LEU A 85 2.96 -16.60 14.47
CA LEU A 85 4.03 -15.83 13.85
C LEU A 85 3.64 -15.34 12.45
N SER A 86 2.92 -16.17 11.68
CA SER A 86 2.45 -15.81 10.35
C SER A 86 1.51 -14.62 10.37
N GLU A 87 0.63 -14.50 11.38
CA GLU A 87 -0.26 -13.35 11.52
C GLU A 87 0.50 -12.08 11.90
N VAL A 88 1.46 -12.17 12.81
CA VAL A 88 2.32 -11.05 13.19
C VAL A 88 3.12 -10.57 11.98
N ILE A 89 3.78 -11.50 11.26
CA ILE A 89 4.61 -11.15 10.10
C ILE A 89 3.79 -10.59 8.95
N ARG A 90 2.57 -11.06 8.72
CA ARG A 90 1.68 -10.44 7.72
C ARG A 90 1.43 -8.97 7.99
N LYS A 91 1.24 -8.57 9.25
CA LYS A 91 1.08 -7.16 9.64
C LYS A 91 2.37 -6.38 9.45
N VAL A 92 3.50 -6.97 9.83
CA VAL A 92 4.85 -6.38 9.65
C VAL A 92 5.14 -6.13 8.17
N VAL A 93 4.88 -7.11 7.31
CA VAL A 93 5.04 -6.99 5.85
C VAL A 93 4.12 -5.91 5.29
N THR A 94 2.88 -5.86 5.77
CA THR A 94 1.92 -4.83 5.32
C THR A 94 2.45 -3.44 5.63
N ASP A 95 2.90 -3.19 6.85
CA ASP A 95 3.47 -1.89 7.23
C ASP A 95 4.73 -1.57 6.42
N LYS A 96 5.61 -2.56 6.20
CA LYS A 96 6.81 -2.36 5.40
C LYS A 96 6.49 -1.98 3.96
N VAL A 97 5.50 -2.62 3.34
CA VAL A 97 5.05 -2.29 1.98
C VAL A 97 4.41 -0.91 1.91
N VAL A 98 3.59 -0.55 2.90
CA VAL A 98 2.85 0.72 2.90
C VAL A 98 3.73 1.90 3.32
N PHE A 99 4.59 1.72 4.32
CA PHE A 99 5.32 2.83 4.95
C PHE A 99 6.84 2.79 4.71
N GLY A 100 7.38 1.71 4.13
CA GLY A 100 8.82 1.48 4.06
C GLY A 100 9.47 1.19 5.42
N ASN A 101 8.66 1.03 6.46
CA ASN A 101 9.06 0.80 7.84
C ASN A 101 8.12 -0.18 8.50
N ALA A 102 8.65 -1.02 9.37
CA ALA A 102 7.85 -1.91 10.21
C ALA A 102 8.48 -2.05 11.60
N PHE A 103 7.66 -2.34 12.59
CA PHE A 103 8.09 -2.41 13.97
C PHE A 103 7.59 -3.69 14.63
N ILE A 104 8.51 -4.43 15.25
CA ILE A 104 8.21 -5.65 16.02
C ILE A 104 8.59 -5.38 17.48
N GLU A 105 7.62 -5.44 18.37
CA GLU A 105 7.89 -5.45 19.79
C GLU A 105 8.30 -6.87 20.22
N VAL A 106 9.43 -6.95 20.84
CA VAL A 106 10.02 -8.17 21.38
C VAL A 106 9.93 -8.12 22.91
N VAL A 107 9.27 -9.09 23.49
CA VAL A 107 9.18 -9.24 24.95
C VAL A 107 9.87 -10.53 25.34
N ILE A 108 10.91 -10.43 26.16
CA ILE A 108 11.66 -11.58 26.69
C ILE A 108 11.46 -11.65 28.19
N VAL A 109 10.93 -12.77 28.66
CA VAL A 109 10.73 -13.02 30.09
C VAL A 109 11.19 -14.42 30.42
N ARG A 110 12.18 -14.54 31.30
CA ARG A 110 12.75 -15.83 31.73
C ARG A 110 13.19 -16.76 30.58
N GLY A 111 13.69 -16.14 29.49
CA GLY A 111 14.15 -16.88 28.31
C GLY A 111 13.04 -17.29 27.34
N GLU A 112 11.79 -17.03 27.65
CA GLU A 112 10.66 -17.14 26.72
C GLU A 112 10.49 -15.84 25.94
N ILE A 113 10.02 -15.94 24.69
CA ILE A 113 9.85 -14.80 23.80
C ILE A 113 8.39 -14.64 23.37
N ALA A 114 7.93 -13.40 23.30
CA ALA A 114 6.70 -13.04 22.63
C ALA A 114 6.93 -11.89 21.63
N LEU A 115 6.32 -11.97 20.46
CA LEU A 115 6.46 -11.04 19.37
C LEU A 115 5.11 -10.36 19.06
N PHE A 116 5.11 -9.03 19.06
CA PHE A 116 3.93 -8.24 18.74
C PHE A 116 4.23 -7.30 17.58
N HIS A 117 3.31 -7.16 16.66
CA HIS A 117 3.35 -6.10 15.68
C HIS A 117 2.99 -4.77 16.33
N GLN A 118 3.76 -3.73 16.06
CA GLN A 118 3.43 -2.36 16.40
C GLN A 118 3.14 -1.57 15.11
N ASP A 119 1.94 -0.98 15.05
CA ASP A 119 1.49 -0.18 13.90
C ASP A 119 2.47 0.97 13.63
N ALA A 120 3.04 1.00 12.44
CA ALA A 120 4.05 1.98 12.05
C ALA A 120 3.54 3.43 12.17
N THR A 121 2.24 3.68 11.99
CA THR A 121 1.66 5.02 12.14
C THR A 121 1.79 5.55 13.57
N ARG A 122 1.92 4.66 14.56
CA ARG A 122 2.03 4.97 15.98
C ARG A 122 3.45 5.13 16.47
N CYS A 123 4.43 4.64 15.73
CA CYS A 123 5.83 4.60 16.13
C CYS A 123 6.59 5.84 15.71
N ARG A 124 7.43 6.39 16.59
CA ARG A 124 8.39 7.44 16.27
C ARG A 124 9.74 7.15 16.91
N VAL A 125 10.80 7.56 16.23
CA VAL A 125 12.19 7.42 16.68
C VAL A 125 12.57 8.66 17.50
N SER A 126 13.04 8.46 18.74
CA SER A 126 13.57 9.55 19.56
C SER A 126 14.96 9.96 19.09
N LYS A 127 15.34 11.18 19.38
CA LYS A 127 16.74 11.60 19.28
C LYS A 127 17.56 10.97 20.42
N PRO A 128 18.84 10.62 20.19
CA PRO A 128 19.70 10.24 21.28
C PRO A 128 19.95 11.45 22.19
N SER A 129 20.11 11.19 23.48
CA SER A 129 20.47 12.18 24.49
C SER A 129 21.79 11.81 25.16
N LYS A 130 22.29 12.65 26.09
CA LYS A 130 23.50 12.32 26.84
C LYS A 130 23.38 11.05 27.66
N ASP A 131 22.16 10.74 28.10
CA ASP A 131 21.86 9.65 29.03
C ASP A 131 21.05 8.51 28.40
N ALA A 132 20.70 8.63 27.11
CA ALA A 132 19.86 7.63 26.44
C ALA A 132 20.13 7.57 24.94
N GLU A 133 20.27 6.35 24.45
CA GLU A 133 20.31 6.01 23.02
C GLU A 133 18.96 6.24 22.35
N GLU A 134 18.91 6.11 21.01
CA GLU A 134 17.65 6.15 20.27
C GLU A 134 16.64 5.11 20.79
N ARG A 135 15.40 5.53 20.94
CA ARG A 135 14.27 4.72 21.43
C ARG A 135 13.10 4.82 20.48
N ILE A 136 12.15 3.92 20.62
CA ILE A 136 10.87 3.97 19.89
C ILE A 136 9.79 4.44 20.85
N ILE A 137 9.08 5.49 20.46
CA ILE A 137 7.98 6.07 21.21
C ILE A 137 6.67 5.75 20.52
N LEU A 138 5.67 5.34 21.26
CA LEU A 138 4.36 4.98 20.75
C LEU A 138 3.31 6.05 21.16
N SER A 139 2.59 6.57 20.17
CA SER A 139 1.40 7.39 20.40
C SER A 139 0.28 7.02 19.42
N LYS A 140 -0.95 7.15 19.88
CA LYS A 140 -2.14 7.07 19.01
C LYS A 140 -2.43 8.43 18.34
N ASP A 141 -1.91 9.50 18.91
CA ASP A 141 -2.21 10.88 18.51
C ASP A 141 -0.92 11.69 18.28
N TRP A 142 -0.38 11.58 17.09
CA TRP A 142 0.76 12.36 16.67
C TRP A 142 0.38 13.76 16.18
N VAL A 143 -0.90 14.09 16.06
CA VAL A 143 -1.35 15.45 15.76
C VAL A 143 -1.05 16.37 16.95
N ASN A 144 -1.37 15.93 18.16
CA ASN A 144 -1.12 16.68 19.39
C ASN A 144 0.31 16.54 19.93
N HIS A 145 1.03 15.46 19.53
CA HIS A 145 2.42 15.19 19.98
C HIS A 145 3.46 15.48 18.89
N GLN A 146 3.23 16.48 18.03
CA GLN A 146 4.12 16.75 16.88
C GLN A 146 5.52 17.24 17.29
N ILE A 147 5.65 17.98 18.36
CA ILE A 147 6.88 18.72 18.71
C ILE A 147 7.61 18.07 19.89
N THR A 148 6.89 17.72 20.92
CA THR A 148 7.41 17.07 22.13
C THR A 148 6.57 15.86 22.46
N TYR A 149 7.21 14.81 22.98
CA TYR A 149 6.44 13.72 23.56
C TYR A 149 6.15 13.99 25.03
N ASP A 150 5.00 13.55 25.48
CA ASP A 150 4.66 13.49 26.89
C ASP A 150 5.40 12.29 27.52
N GLU A 151 6.01 12.48 28.68
CA GLU A 151 6.70 11.40 29.43
C GLU A 151 5.78 10.24 29.81
N SER A 152 4.47 10.45 29.76
CA SER A 152 3.46 9.38 29.93
C SER A 152 3.37 8.42 28.73
N LEU A 153 3.92 8.77 27.56
CA LEU A 153 3.90 7.90 26.39
C LEU A 153 4.81 6.68 26.59
N PRO A 154 4.39 5.51 26.12
CA PRO A 154 5.22 4.32 26.14
C PRO A 154 6.49 4.51 25.31
N ILE A 155 7.64 4.28 25.94
CA ILE A 155 8.98 4.40 25.35
C ILE A 155 9.68 3.05 25.45
N TYR A 156 10.21 2.57 24.32
CA TYR A 156 10.88 1.29 24.23
C TYR A 156 12.31 1.45 23.72
N PRO A 157 13.30 0.80 24.37
CA PRO A 157 14.64 0.71 23.81
C PRO A 157 14.61 -0.02 22.46
N ARG A 158 15.59 0.27 21.62
CA ARG A 158 15.82 -0.53 20.40
C ARG A 158 16.38 -1.90 20.78
N PHE A 159 15.90 -2.92 20.08
CA PHE A 159 16.29 -4.31 20.35
C PHE A 159 17.80 -4.54 20.19
N GLU A 160 18.40 -3.96 19.16
CA GLU A 160 19.81 -4.12 18.80
C GLU A 160 20.77 -3.60 19.87
N LEU A 161 20.31 -2.65 20.69
CA LEU A 161 21.11 -1.93 21.69
C LEU A 161 21.06 -2.55 23.09
N ARG A 162 20.42 -3.72 23.24
CA ARG A 162 20.22 -4.36 24.58
C ARG A 162 20.84 -5.72 24.64
N GLU A 163 21.50 -5.98 25.77
CA GLU A 163 22.09 -7.29 26.10
C GLU A 163 21.27 -8.11 27.10
N ASP A 164 20.31 -7.47 27.77
CA ASP A 164 19.51 -8.09 28.84
C ASP A 164 18.66 -9.26 28.34
N LYS A 165 18.59 -10.34 29.13
CA LYS A 165 17.73 -11.51 28.86
C LYS A 165 16.28 -11.30 29.28
N THR A 166 15.98 -10.25 30.05
CA THR A 166 14.64 -9.87 30.45
C THR A 166 14.43 -8.45 30.01
N MET A 167 13.74 -8.28 28.89
CA MET A 167 13.56 -6.96 28.29
C MET A 167 12.29 -6.87 27.49
N ARG A 168 11.86 -5.62 27.31
CA ARG A 168 10.85 -5.23 26.34
C ARG A 168 11.44 -4.17 25.44
N SER A 169 11.49 -4.45 24.15
CA SER A 169 12.20 -3.63 23.18
C SER A 169 11.50 -3.69 21.82
N ILE A 170 11.87 -2.78 20.91
CA ILE A 170 11.29 -2.76 19.57
C ILE A 170 12.42 -2.89 18.54
N VAL A 171 12.22 -3.81 17.59
CA VAL A 171 13.00 -3.90 16.34
C VAL A 171 12.37 -2.97 15.32
N HIS A 172 13.18 -2.14 14.69
CA HIS A 172 12.77 -1.29 13.58
C HIS A 172 13.33 -1.83 12.27
N ILE A 173 12.47 -2.32 11.41
CA ILE A 173 12.81 -2.85 10.08
C ILE A 173 12.58 -1.77 9.05
N LYS A 174 13.66 -1.38 8.35
CA LYS A 174 13.62 -0.39 7.26
C LYS A 174 14.65 -0.73 6.20
N ASP A 175 14.44 -0.26 4.97
CA ASP A 175 15.46 -0.31 3.92
C ASP A 175 16.35 0.94 3.99
N TYR A 176 17.58 0.79 3.51
CA TYR A 176 18.43 1.93 3.27
C TYR A 176 17.90 2.76 2.11
N GLU A 177 17.77 4.05 2.35
CA GLU A 177 17.47 5.04 1.32
C GLU A 177 18.41 6.22 1.50
N PRO A 178 19.12 6.67 0.46
CA PRO A 178 19.99 7.84 0.54
C PRO A 178 19.25 9.04 1.12
N MET A 179 19.91 9.80 2.01
CA MET A 179 19.38 10.97 2.73
C MET A 179 18.30 10.66 3.80
N PHE A 180 17.97 9.39 4.06
CA PHE A 180 16.96 8.99 5.06
C PHE A 180 17.57 8.11 6.14
N ASP A 181 18.08 8.73 7.21
CA ASP A 181 18.82 8.01 8.26
C ASP A 181 17.93 7.33 9.29
N HIS A 182 16.80 7.97 9.66
CA HIS A 182 15.98 7.52 10.79
C HIS A 182 14.79 6.67 10.37
N TYR A 183 14.22 6.92 9.20
CA TYR A 183 13.09 6.16 8.65
C TYR A 183 13.43 5.65 7.26
N GLY A 184 12.87 4.50 6.91
CA GLY A 184 12.84 4.04 5.53
C GLY A 184 11.79 4.79 4.71
N VAL A 185 11.88 4.63 3.40
CA VAL A 185 10.95 5.20 2.43
C VAL A 185 10.25 4.06 1.70
N PRO A 186 8.94 4.13 1.46
CA PRO A 186 8.28 3.07 0.71
C PRO A 186 8.77 3.05 -0.75
N GLN A 187 8.93 1.86 -1.32
CA GLN A 187 9.47 1.69 -2.67
C GLN A 187 8.72 2.52 -3.72
N TYR A 188 7.41 2.69 -3.55
CA TYR A 188 6.56 3.43 -4.48
C TYR A 188 6.64 4.96 -4.34
N ILE A 189 7.59 5.47 -3.59
CA ILE A 189 7.70 6.90 -3.31
C ILE A 189 7.69 7.77 -4.58
N GLY A 190 8.35 7.30 -5.66
CA GLY A 190 8.33 7.96 -6.96
C GLY A 190 6.95 8.00 -7.65
N GLY A 191 6.05 7.11 -7.28
CA GLY A 191 4.68 7.00 -7.80
C GLY A 191 3.62 7.77 -7.02
N ILE A 192 3.98 8.55 -6.00
CA ILE A 192 2.98 9.28 -5.19
C ILE A 192 2.13 10.23 -6.02
N THR A 193 2.71 10.87 -7.03
CA THR A 193 1.96 11.76 -7.93
C THR A 193 0.91 10.97 -8.71
N SER A 194 1.26 9.82 -9.27
CA SER A 194 0.33 8.93 -9.97
C SER A 194 -0.75 8.37 -9.04
N ALA A 195 -0.41 8.04 -7.78
CA ALA A 195 -1.40 7.66 -6.77
C ALA A 195 -2.41 8.78 -6.50
N ARG A 196 -1.95 10.03 -6.42
CA ARG A 196 -2.81 11.21 -6.22
C ARG A 196 -3.67 11.51 -7.44
N ILE A 197 -3.12 11.35 -8.65
CA ILE A 197 -3.88 11.50 -9.89
C ILE A 197 -5.04 10.51 -9.92
N GLY A 198 -4.79 9.22 -9.67
CA GLY A 198 -5.84 8.20 -9.64
C GLY A 198 -6.91 8.48 -8.59
N ALA A 199 -6.53 8.94 -7.39
CA ALA A 199 -7.49 9.34 -6.35
C ALA A 199 -8.37 10.51 -6.81
N LYS A 200 -7.75 11.57 -7.38
CA LYS A 200 -8.49 12.74 -7.88
C LYS A 200 -9.39 12.42 -9.07
N THR A 201 -8.98 11.48 -9.92
CA THR A 201 -9.83 11.03 -11.04
C THR A 201 -11.09 10.37 -10.50
N ASN A 202 -11.00 9.58 -9.42
CA ASN A 202 -12.18 9.00 -8.79
C ASN A 202 -13.10 10.06 -8.17
N GLU A 203 -12.55 11.03 -7.42
CA GLU A 203 -13.31 12.15 -6.85
C GLU A 203 -14.02 12.98 -7.94
N TRP A 204 -13.32 13.21 -9.06
CA TRP A 204 -13.90 13.93 -10.18
C TRP A 204 -15.04 13.15 -10.85
N ASN A 205 -14.88 11.84 -11.05
CA ASN A 205 -15.93 10.97 -11.60
C ASN A 205 -17.16 10.93 -10.69
N GLU A 206 -16.95 10.76 -9.38
CA GLU A 206 -18.01 10.80 -8.36
C GLU A 206 -18.78 12.12 -8.42
N SER A 207 -18.05 13.23 -8.41
CA SER A 207 -18.62 14.56 -8.50
C SER A 207 -19.43 14.79 -9.79
N ARG A 208 -18.99 14.24 -10.93
CA ARG A 208 -19.76 14.28 -12.19
C ARG A 208 -21.07 13.48 -12.10
N LEU A 209 -21.02 12.31 -11.50
CA LEU A 209 -22.21 11.47 -11.31
C LEU A 209 -23.23 12.15 -10.40
N ASP A 210 -22.77 12.71 -9.27
CA ASP A 210 -23.61 13.40 -8.29
C ASP A 210 -24.31 14.62 -8.90
N ASN A 211 -23.65 15.28 -9.83
CA ASN A 211 -24.20 16.45 -10.51
C ASN A 211 -24.92 16.12 -11.82
N SER A 212 -25.31 14.84 -12.01
CA SER A 212 -26.13 14.40 -13.15
C SER A 212 -25.54 14.80 -14.52
N PHE A 213 -24.21 14.76 -14.67
CA PHE A 213 -23.49 15.16 -15.89
C PHE A 213 -23.80 16.60 -16.34
N GLN A 214 -24.22 17.49 -15.43
CA GLN A 214 -24.56 18.85 -15.80
C GLN A 214 -23.33 19.58 -16.34
N LEU A 215 -23.50 20.10 -17.55
CA LEU A 215 -22.52 20.88 -18.27
C LEU A 215 -22.26 22.18 -17.51
N SER A 216 -21.00 22.49 -17.31
CA SER A 216 -20.59 23.83 -16.88
C SER A 216 -21.02 24.83 -17.97
N GLY A 217 -21.56 25.92 -17.56
CA GLY A 217 -22.05 26.94 -18.50
C GLY A 217 -22.09 28.32 -17.86
N VAL A 218 -22.34 29.30 -18.68
CA VAL A 218 -22.64 30.68 -18.28
C VAL A 218 -24.14 30.88 -18.33
N LEU A 219 -24.75 31.19 -17.18
CA LEU A 219 -26.16 31.58 -17.10
C LEU A 219 -26.23 33.11 -17.04
N GLU A 220 -26.67 33.71 -18.12
CA GLU A 220 -26.95 35.13 -18.19
C GLU A 220 -28.41 35.37 -17.78
N LEU A 221 -28.61 36.10 -16.71
CA LEU A 221 -29.92 36.53 -16.25
C LEU A 221 -30.14 38.00 -16.62
N VAL A 222 -31.34 38.33 -16.99
CA VAL A 222 -31.74 39.73 -17.26
C VAL A 222 -32.47 40.24 -16.04
N SER A 223 -32.02 41.35 -15.46
CA SER A 223 -32.71 42.04 -14.39
C SER A 223 -33.53 43.19 -14.94
N ILE A 224 -34.83 43.23 -14.60
CA ILE A 224 -35.75 44.30 -14.95
C ILE A 224 -35.79 45.40 -13.89
N GLU A 225 -35.09 45.20 -12.75
CA GLU A 225 -35.13 46.10 -11.62
C GLU A 225 -33.79 46.84 -11.45
N ASP A 226 -33.87 48.15 -11.37
CA ASP A 226 -32.72 49.09 -11.14
C ASP A 226 -32.25 49.08 -9.65
N ASN A 227 -32.54 48.04 -8.88
CA ASN A 227 -32.21 47.98 -7.47
C ASN A 227 -31.04 47.00 -7.22
N GLU A 228 -29.88 47.54 -6.80
CA GLU A 228 -28.67 46.77 -6.49
C GLU A 228 -28.90 45.66 -5.46
N ASP A 229 -29.79 45.86 -4.49
CA ASP A 229 -30.09 44.89 -3.45
C ASP A 229 -30.87 43.68 -4.00
N ALA A 230 -31.85 43.92 -4.89
CA ALA A 230 -32.60 42.88 -5.57
C ALA A 230 -31.72 42.08 -6.54
N LEU A 231 -30.80 42.76 -7.21
CA LEU A 231 -29.80 42.16 -8.08
C LEU A 231 -28.86 41.21 -7.29
N SER A 232 -28.35 41.72 -6.17
CA SER A 232 -27.48 40.96 -5.26
C SER A 232 -28.19 39.74 -4.70
N GLN A 233 -29.45 39.83 -4.30
CA GLN A 233 -30.25 38.69 -3.82
C GLN A 233 -30.51 37.65 -4.92
N THR A 234 -30.78 38.10 -6.16
CA THR A 234 -30.99 37.22 -7.30
C THR A 234 -29.71 36.45 -7.68
N VAL A 235 -28.56 37.12 -7.68
CA VAL A 235 -27.25 36.51 -7.92
C VAL A 235 -26.93 35.52 -6.82
N LYS A 236 -27.19 35.88 -5.55
CA LYS A 236 -26.96 35.00 -4.41
C LYS A 236 -27.87 33.76 -4.46
N ALA A 237 -29.16 33.92 -4.73
CA ALA A 237 -30.11 32.83 -4.87
C ALA A 237 -29.74 31.88 -6.04
N ALA A 238 -29.31 32.43 -7.16
CA ALA A 238 -28.82 31.66 -8.30
C ALA A 238 -27.50 30.94 -7.98
N THR A 239 -26.57 31.60 -7.30
CA THR A 239 -25.30 31.00 -6.86
C THR A 239 -25.53 29.91 -5.83
N ASP A 240 -26.46 30.10 -4.89
CA ASP A 240 -26.82 29.10 -3.86
C ASP A 240 -27.55 27.88 -4.49
N LYS A 241 -28.30 28.11 -5.55
CA LYS A 241 -29.06 27.06 -6.25
C LYS A 241 -28.23 26.28 -7.28
N PHE A 242 -27.34 26.94 -7.98
CA PHE A 242 -26.54 26.39 -9.09
C PHE A 242 -25.02 26.35 -8.83
N GLY A 243 -24.54 26.99 -7.77
CA GLY A 243 -23.16 26.99 -7.33
C GLY A 243 -23.01 26.30 -5.97
N GLY A 244 -21.84 25.78 -5.67
CA GLY A 244 -21.49 25.20 -4.38
C GLY A 244 -20.36 24.21 -4.53
N SER A 245 -19.48 24.13 -3.54
CA SER A 245 -18.29 23.28 -3.54
C SER A 245 -18.58 21.78 -3.62
N ALA A 246 -19.84 21.36 -3.43
CA ALA A 246 -20.32 19.99 -3.56
C ALA A 246 -21.02 19.69 -4.89
N LYS A 247 -21.11 20.68 -5.78
CA LYS A 247 -21.78 20.52 -7.10
C LYS A 247 -20.74 20.77 -8.20
N ALA A 248 -20.25 19.70 -8.81
CA ALA A 248 -19.42 19.80 -10.02
C ALA A 248 -20.29 20.31 -11.15
N GLY A 249 -19.99 21.44 -11.65
CA GLY A 249 -20.80 22.17 -12.61
C GLY A 249 -20.93 23.59 -12.11
N GLN A 250 -19.80 24.29 -12.03
CA GLN A 250 -19.85 25.72 -11.72
C GLN A 250 -20.54 26.43 -12.90
N VAL A 251 -21.73 26.91 -12.67
CA VAL A 251 -22.40 27.84 -13.58
C VAL A 251 -21.97 29.24 -13.18
N LEU A 252 -21.31 29.93 -14.08
CA LEU A 252 -21.06 31.36 -13.92
C LEU A 252 -22.38 32.09 -14.12
N VAL A 253 -22.88 32.74 -13.07
CA VAL A 253 -24.08 33.56 -13.16
C VAL A 253 -23.66 35.00 -13.47
N SER A 254 -24.06 35.49 -14.60
CA SER A 254 -23.91 36.88 -15.00
C SER A 254 -25.30 37.54 -15.05
N VAL A 255 -25.41 38.78 -14.62
CA VAL A 255 -26.65 39.52 -14.69
C VAL A 255 -26.41 40.78 -15.55
N SER A 256 -27.26 40.96 -16.51
CA SER A 256 -27.22 42.12 -17.45
C SER A 256 -28.48 42.96 -17.30
N ASN A 257 -28.37 44.27 -17.46
CA ASN A 257 -29.48 45.20 -17.46
C ASN A 257 -30.03 45.44 -18.91
N GLU A 258 -29.48 44.75 -19.89
CA GLU A 258 -29.95 44.87 -21.28
C GLU A 258 -31.25 44.05 -21.47
N GLU A 259 -32.20 44.60 -22.26
CA GLU A 259 -33.41 43.89 -22.61
C GLU A 259 -33.10 42.61 -23.40
N GLY A 260 -33.45 41.48 -22.86
CA GLY A 260 -33.22 40.18 -23.48
C GLY A 260 -33.84 39.04 -22.70
N ALA A 261 -33.81 37.83 -23.26
CA ALA A 261 -34.19 36.61 -22.54
C ALA A 261 -32.97 36.02 -21.81
N ALA A 262 -33.19 35.40 -20.66
CA ALA A 262 -32.16 34.62 -19.99
C ALA A 262 -31.51 33.63 -20.96
N LYS A 263 -30.19 33.63 -21.01
CA LYS A 263 -29.41 32.79 -21.94
C LYS A 263 -28.49 31.89 -21.18
N PHE A 264 -28.50 30.61 -21.51
CA PHE A 264 -27.54 29.65 -21.02
C PHE A 264 -26.56 29.27 -22.13
N THR A 265 -25.29 29.49 -21.93
CA THR A 265 -24.22 29.11 -22.86
C THR A 265 -23.43 27.99 -22.25
N PRO A 266 -23.61 26.74 -22.71
CA PRO A 266 -22.83 25.59 -22.17
C PRO A 266 -21.38 25.71 -22.59
N ILE A 267 -20.47 25.42 -21.65
CA ILE A 267 -19.05 25.24 -21.93
C ILE A 267 -18.86 23.76 -22.21
N GLN A 268 -18.61 23.40 -23.45
CA GLN A 268 -18.30 22.02 -23.81
C GLN A 268 -16.87 21.68 -23.38
N SER A 269 -16.71 20.74 -22.47
CA SER A 269 -15.41 20.12 -22.20
C SER A 269 -15.28 18.85 -23.04
N ASN A 270 -14.42 18.88 -24.06
CA ASN A 270 -14.17 17.72 -24.94
C ASN A 270 -13.25 16.65 -24.33
N ASN A 271 -13.08 16.58 -23.02
CA ASN A 271 -12.02 15.82 -22.35
C ASN A 271 -12.49 14.46 -21.78
N GLU A 272 -13.53 13.84 -22.33
CA GLU A 272 -14.06 12.58 -21.75
C GLU A 272 -13.12 11.37 -21.92
N GLY A 273 -12.31 11.33 -22.98
CA GLY A 273 -11.32 10.27 -23.22
C GLY A 273 -10.08 10.41 -22.33
N ASP A 274 -9.62 11.63 -22.11
CA ASP A 274 -8.35 11.91 -21.44
C ASP A 274 -8.30 11.43 -20.00
N TRP A 275 -9.43 11.44 -19.26
CA TRP A 275 -9.48 11.01 -17.87
C TRP A 275 -9.38 9.49 -17.70
N LYS A 276 -9.93 8.73 -18.64
CA LYS A 276 -9.82 7.27 -18.64
C LYS A 276 -8.39 6.85 -18.93
N ASP A 277 -7.77 7.46 -19.92
CA ASP A 277 -6.40 7.17 -20.30
C ASP A 277 -5.42 7.61 -19.19
N LEU A 278 -5.67 8.76 -18.56
CA LEU A 278 -4.90 9.22 -17.40
C LEU A 278 -5.02 8.26 -16.21
N HIS A 279 -6.22 7.72 -15.96
CA HIS A 279 -6.42 6.72 -14.91
C HIS A 279 -5.62 5.43 -15.18
N TYR A 280 -5.61 4.95 -16.42
CA TYR A 280 -4.85 3.78 -16.81
C TYR A 280 -3.35 4.03 -16.71
N ALA A 281 -2.85 5.13 -17.29
CA ALA A 281 -1.45 5.50 -17.23
C ALA A 281 -0.97 5.66 -15.78
N SER A 282 -1.77 6.30 -14.91
CA SER A 282 -1.41 6.43 -13.50
C SER A 282 -1.35 5.10 -12.78
N SER A 283 -2.17 4.11 -13.16
CA SER A 283 -2.14 2.77 -12.58
C SER A 283 -0.94 1.96 -13.07
N GLU A 284 -0.52 2.12 -14.33
CA GLU A 284 0.70 1.52 -14.88
C GLU A 284 1.94 2.08 -14.19
N ASP A 285 2.03 3.40 -14.03
CA ASP A 285 3.10 4.06 -13.29
C ASP A 285 3.22 3.54 -11.86
N LEU A 286 2.08 3.29 -11.21
CA LEU A 286 2.06 2.72 -9.86
C LEU A 286 2.63 1.31 -9.82
N VAL A 287 2.33 0.46 -10.80
CA VAL A 287 2.90 -0.90 -10.88
C VAL A 287 4.43 -0.82 -11.02
N ILE A 288 4.92 0.09 -11.87
CA ILE A 288 6.37 0.35 -12.03
C ILE A 288 6.98 0.85 -10.72
N ALA A 289 6.35 1.87 -10.10
CA ALA A 289 6.85 2.47 -8.86
C ALA A 289 6.89 1.47 -7.69
N HIS A 290 5.97 0.52 -7.64
CA HIS A 290 5.99 -0.57 -6.68
C HIS A 290 6.99 -1.69 -7.01
N SER A 291 7.65 -1.65 -8.17
CA SER A 291 8.43 -2.79 -8.71
C SER A 291 7.59 -4.07 -8.65
N TRP A 292 6.36 -3.99 -9.13
CA TRP A 292 5.39 -5.08 -9.08
C TRP A 292 4.90 -5.45 -10.49
N PHE A 293 3.94 -6.36 -10.59
CA PHE A 293 3.46 -6.91 -11.86
C PHE A 293 1.95 -6.76 -11.97
N MET A 294 1.47 -6.42 -13.18
CA MET A 294 0.06 -6.14 -13.41
C MET A 294 -0.84 -7.34 -13.15
N ALA A 295 -0.48 -8.52 -13.68
CA ALA A 295 -1.31 -9.71 -13.51
C ALA A 295 -1.39 -10.15 -12.03
N LEU A 296 -0.29 -10.02 -11.28
CA LEU A 296 -0.27 -10.33 -9.85
C LEU A 296 -1.07 -9.30 -9.01
N ALA A 297 -1.16 -8.06 -9.48
CA ALA A 297 -1.97 -7.02 -8.85
C ALA A 297 -3.47 -7.14 -9.19
N GLY A 298 -3.86 -8.02 -10.12
CA GLY A 298 -5.23 -8.11 -10.61
C GLY A 298 -5.62 -6.99 -11.58
N LEU A 299 -4.63 -6.25 -12.12
CA LEU A 299 -4.84 -5.19 -13.09
C LEU A 299 -4.70 -5.77 -14.50
N ASN A 300 -5.75 -5.66 -15.29
CA ASN A 300 -5.75 -6.12 -16.65
C ASN A 300 -6.47 -5.16 -17.58
N TYR A 301 -5.72 -4.34 -18.29
CA TYR A 301 -6.30 -3.31 -19.15
C TYR A 301 -6.33 -3.69 -20.66
N THR A 302 -5.49 -4.61 -21.11
CA THR A 302 -5.27 -4.77 -22.55
C THR A 302 -5.27 -6.19 -23.11
N SER A 303 -5.01 -7.26 -22.36
CA SER A 303 -4.63 -8.55 -22.94
C SER A 303 -5.20 -9.82 -22.28
N GLY A 304 -6.21 -9.72 -21.44
CA GLY A 304 -6.77 -10.89 -20.75
C GLY A 304 -5.81 -11.53 -19.73
N PHE A 305 -6.34 -12.31 -18.79
CA PHE A 305 -5.54 -13.11 -17.87
C PHE A 305 -5.26 -14.47 -18.52
N SER A 306 -3.99 -14.76 -18.83
CA SER A 306 -3.56 -16.12 -19.13
C SER A 306 -2.84 -16.71 -17.91
N ALA A 307 -3.03 -18.00 -17.67
CA ALA A 307 -2.35 -18.73 -16.61
C ALA A 307 -0.82 -18.63 -16.74
N ASP A 308 -0.32 -18.73 -17.97
CA ASP A 308 1.12 -18.67 -18.26
C ASP A 308 1.71 -17.30 -17.92
N ARG A 309 1.00 -16.22 -18.23
CA ARG A 309 1.46 -14.85 -17.87
C ARG A 309 1.54 -14.69 -16.37
N ILE A 310 0.52 -15.12 -15.64
CA ILE A 310 0.51 -15.05 -14.16
C ILE A 310 1.68 -15.83 -13.58
N LEU A 311 1.95 -17.04 -14.09
CA LEU A 311 3.07 -17.85 -13.64
C LEU A 311 4.43 -17.23 -13.97
N HIS A 312 4.61 -16.66 -15.16
CA HIS A 312 5.84 -15.97 -15.53
C HIS A 312 6.08 -14.73 -14.65
N GLU A 313 5.08 -13.87 -14.49
CA GLU A 313 5.18 -12.70 -13.61
C GLU A 313 5.48 -13.12 -12.17
N TYR A 314 4.84 -14.21 -11.68
CA TYR A 314 5.13 -14.73 -10.34
C TYR A 314 6.57 -15.23 -10.20
N LYS A 315 7.12 -15.96 -11.15
CA LYS A 315 8.51 -16.45 -11.11
C LYS A 315 9.53 -15.31 -11.08
N ILE A 316 9.27 -14.26 -11.85
CA ILE A 316 10.11 -13.07 -11.83
C ILE A 316 9.96 -12.37 -10.48
N ALA A 317 8.73 -12.12 -10.02
CA ALA A 317 8.44 -11.48 -8.74
C ALA A 317 9.06 -12.23 -7.55
N LEU A 318 9.03 -13.57 -7.59
CA LEU A 318 9.60 -14.41 -6.56
C LEU A 318 11.08 -14.10 -6.35
N ASN A 319 11.86 -14.07 -7.43
CA ASN A 319 13.30 -13.87 -7.35
C ASN A 319 13.71 -12.39 -7.17
N THR A 320 12.95 -11.45 -7.71
CA THR A 320 13.34 -10.03 -7.73
C THR A 320 12.78 -9.22 -6.58
N SER A 321 11.66 -9.63 -6.00
CA SER A 321 10.94 -8.85 -4.99
C SER A 321 10.60 -9.67 -3.74
N ILE A 322 10.09 -10.89 -3.89
CA ILE A 322 9.56 -11.65 -2.75
C ILE A 322 10.70 -12.22 -1.90
N LEU A 323 11.59 -13.02 -2.49
CA LEU A 323 12.69 -13.65 -1.74
C LEU A 323 13.65 -12.64 -1.10
N PRO A 324 14.05 -11.53 -1.76
CA PRO A 324 14.88 -10.51 -1.12
C PRO A 324 14.23 -9.89 0.11
N GLU A 325 12.92 -9.58 0.05
CA GLU A 325 12.21 -9.03 1.20
C GLU A 325 12.01 -10.06 2.32
N GLN A 326 11.71 -11.30 1.97
CA GLN A 326 11.62 -12.40 2.93
C GLN A 326 12.97 -12.67 3.63
N SER A 327 14.09 -12.57 2.90
CA SER A 327 15.44 -12.74 3.46
C SER A 327 15.71 -11.70 4.56
N LYS A 328 15.42 -10.43 4.31
CA LYS A 328 15.58 -9.36 5.32
C LYS A 328 14.77 -9.62 6.59
N ILE A 329 13.51 -10.01 6.42
CA ILE A 329 12.63 -10.34 7.56
C ILE A 329 13.16 -11.55 8.30
N MET A 330 13.65 -12.56 7.57
CA MET A 330 14.20 -13.78 8.14
C MET A 330 15.48 -13.52 8.94
N GLU A 331 16.36 -12.65 8.47
CA GLU A 331 17.54 -12.24 9.22
C GLU A 331 17.18 -11.62 10.57
N VAL A 332 16.17 -10.73 10.57
CA VAL A 332 15.65 -10.12 11.80
C VAL A 332 15.06 -11.18 12.72
N LEU A 333 14.23 -12.07 12.23
CA LEU A 333 13.62 -13.14 13.04
C LEU A 333 14.69 -14.06 13.63
N ARG A 334 15.67 -14.49 12.85
CA ARG A 334 16.78 -15.31 13.33
C ARG A 334 17.62 -14.60 14.39
N SER A 335 17.87 -13.30 14.21
CA SER A 335 18.56 -12.49 15.22
C SER A 335 17.79 -12.46 16.55
N ILE A 336 16.48 -12.27 16.49
CA ILE A 336 15.61 -12.26 17.67
C ILE A 336 15.61 -13.64 18.36
N LEU A 337 15.46 -14.73 17.62
CA LEU A 337 15.45 -16.10 18.14
C LEU A 337 16.80 -16.47 18.76
N ASN A 338 17.90 -16.12 18.13
CA ASN A 338 19.23 -16.38 18.61
C ASN A 338 19.53 -15.69 19.97
N LYS A 339 18.95 -14.48 20.19
CA LYS A 339 19.09 -13.75 21.46
C LYS A 339 18.60 -14.54 22.66
N VAL A 340 17.60 -15.40 22.47
CA VAL A 340 17.05 -16.29 23.53
C VAL A 340 17.53 -17.74 23.40
N GLY A 341 18.49 -18.01 22.52
CA GLY A 341 19.02 -19.36 22.32
C GLY A 341 18.05 -20.33 21.66
N ILE A 342 17.20 -19.84 20.77
CA ILE A 342 16.35 -20.65 19.89
C ILE A 342 17.00 -20.70 18.53
N ASP A 343 17.35 -21.90 18.06
CA ASP A 343 17.86 -22.07 16.69
C ASP A 343 16.72 -21.86 15.66
N GLY A 344 16.84 -20.79 14.89
CA GLY A 344 15.92 -20.46 13.80
C GLY A 344 16.45 -20.87 12.42
N GLY A 345 17.51 -21.69 12.33
CA GLY A 345 18.16 -22.06 11.07
C GLY A 345 17.24 -22.78 10.09
N SER A 346 16.34 -23.61 10.59
CA SER A 346 15.36 -24.34 9.77
C SER A 346 14.12 -23.53 9.37
N LEU A 347 13.97 -22.31 9.90
CA LEU A 347 12.81 -21.46 9.62
C LEU A 347 12.89 -20.86 8.23
N GLU A 348 11.88 -21.08 7.39
CA GLU A 348 11.78 -20.56 6.05
C GLU A 348 10.32 -20.17 5.69
N PHE A 349 10.14 -19.19 4.81
CA PHE A 349 8.82 -18.87 4.27
C PHE A 349 8.32 -19.98 3.33
N LYS A 350 7.04 -20.30 3.42
CA LYS A 350 6.35 -21.15 2.42
C LYS A 350 5.82 -20.28 1.30
N ASN A 351 6.36 -20.43 0.11
CA ASN A 351 5.89 -19.75 -1.09
C ASN A 351 5.08 -20.73 -1.94
N THR A 352 3.85 -20.33 -2.29
CA THR A 352 2.96 -21.11 -3.14
C THR A 352 2.65 -20.33 -4.40
N ALA A 353 2.87 -20.92 -5.56
CA ALA A 353 2.49 -20.32 -6.82
C ALA A 353 0.97 -20.08 -6.88
N PRO A 354 0.51 -18.96 -7.47
CA PRO A 354 -0.91 -18.63 -7.56
C PRO A 354 -1.71 -19.63 -8.42
N ILE A 355 -1.02 -20.35 -9.30
CA ILE A 355 -1.55 -21.41 -10.15
C ILE A 355 -0.61 -22.59 -9.99
N ALA A 356 -1.18 -23.77 -9.74
CA ALA A 356 -0.39 -25.00 -9.64
C ALA A 356 0.24 -25.36 -11.00
N GLU A 357 1.55 -25.46 -11.02
CA GLU A 357 2.26 -26.05 -12.17
C GLU A 357 2.27 -27.56 -12.02
N LYS A 358 1.77 -28.25 -13.03
CA LYS A 358 2.02 -29.69 -13.13
C LYS A 358 3.44 -29.88 -13.67
N PRO A 359 4.28 -30.64 -12.96
CA PRO A 359 5.62 -30.92 -13.47
C PRO A 359 5.57 -31.52 -14.86
N ILE A 360 6.33 -30.97 -15.80
CA ILE A 360 6.36 -31.43 -17.20
C ILE A 360 6.83 -32.90 -17.34
N TYR A 361 7.52 -33.40 -16.31
CA TYR A 361 7.93 -34.81 -16.21
C TYR A 361 6.87 -35.71 -15.56
N MET A 362 5.70 -35.14 -15.14
CA MET A 362 4.59 -35.91 -14.62
C MET A 362 3.83 -36.58 -15.77
N LYS A 363 3.42 -37.82 -15.59
CA LYS A 363 2.55 -38.53 -16.55
C LYS A 363 1.11 -38.03 -16.40
N ILE A 364 0.32 -38.22 -17.47
CA ILE A 364 -1.08 -37.75 -17.48
C ILE A 364 -1.88 -38.42 -16.36
N TRP A 365 -1.71 -39.72 -16.12
CA TRP A 365 -2.42 -40.42 -15.06
C TRP A 365 -2.06 -39.88 -13.65
N GLU A 366 -0.78 -39.53 -13.40
CA GLU A 366 -0.34 -38.94 -12.15
C GLU A 366 -0.98 -37.56 -11.91
N ALA A 367 -1.10 -36.78 -12.99
CA ALA A 367 -1.75 -35.49 -12.94
C ALA A 367 -3.26 -35.61 -12.68
N ARG A 368 -3.92 -36.55 -13.32
CA ARG A 368 -5.34 -36.82 -13.08
C ARG A 368 -5.61 -37.32 -11.67
N LYS A 369 -4.74 -38.20 -11.17
CA LYS A 369 -4.77 -38.68 -9.77
C LYS A 369 -4.64 -37.53 -8.77
N ALA A 370 -3.70 -36.61 -9.02
CA ALA A 370 -3.49 -35.45 -8.17
C ALA A 370 -4.71 -34.50 -8.16
N ASP A 371 -5.45 -34.40 -9.27
CA ASP A 371 -6.66 -33.58 -9.41
C ASP A 371 -7.94 -34.30 -8.93
N GLY A 372 -7.84 -35.55 -8.46
CA GLY A 372 -9.00 -36.34 -8.05
C GLY A 372 -9.89 -36.78 -9.21
N LEU A 373 -9.36 -36.79 -10.44
CA LEU A 373 -10.06 -37.25 -11.64
C LEU A 373 -9.86 -38.76 -11.82
N GLU A 374 -10.79 -39.41 -12.56
CA GLU A 374 -10.60 -40.83 -12.97
C GLU A 374 -9.29 -40.97 -13.76
N TYR A 375 -8.49 -41.96 -13.41
CA TYR A 375 -7.21 -42.26 -14.03
C TYR A 375 -7.01 -43.75 -14.19
N ASP A 376 -6.23 -44.12 -15.20
CA ASP A 376 -5.83 -45.48 -15.46
C ASP A 376 -4.31 -45.51 -15.66
N GLU A 377 -3.63 -46.16 -14.70
CA GLU A 377 -2.17 -46.31 -14.71
C GLU A 377 -1.69 -47.21 -15.84
N THR A 378 -2.57 -48.00 -16.43
CA THR A 378 -2.26 -48.96 -17.50
C THR A 378 -2.56 -48.44 -18.91
N ASP A 379 -3.32 -47.33 -18.99
CA ASP A 379 -3.69 -46.71 -20.27
C ASP A 379 -2.46 -46.10 -20.96
N PRO A 380 -2.05 -46.58 -22.14
CA PRO A 380 -0.91 -46.01 -22.86
C PRO A 380 -1.03 -44.54 -23.15
N ALA A 381 -2.25 -44.00 -23.34
CA ALA A 381 -2.48 -42.58 -23.57
C ALA A 381 -2.20 -41.74 -22.29
N GLN A 382 -2.39 -42.32 -21.13
CA GLN A 382 -2.12 -41.66 -19.84
C GLN A 382 -0.69 -41.91 -19.33
N GLN A 383 0.06 -42.79 -19.92
CA GLN A 383 1.48 -43.03 -19.65
C GLN A 383 2.42 -41.99 -20.30
N VAL A 384 1.87 -41.08 -21.11
CA VAL A 384 2.63 -40.01 -21.77
C VAL A 384 2.97 -38.89 -20.76
N PHE A 385 4.18 -38.35 -20.85
CA PHE A 385 4.55 -37.19 -20.07
C PHE A 385 3.86 -35.93 -20.59
N ILE A 386 3.46 -35.06 -19.70
CA ILE A 386 2.78 -33.78 -20.04
C ILE A 386 3.62 -32.95 -21.02
N ALA A 387 4.96 -32.98 -20.89
CA ALA A 387 5.89 -32.32 -21.82
C ALA A 387 5.73 -32.73 -23.30
N ASN A 388 5.22 -33.94 -23.56
CA ASN A 388 5.07 -34.43 -24.91
C ASN A 388 3.76 -34.00 -25.59
N ILE A 389 2.75 -33.59 -24.79
CA ILE A 389 1.47 -33.06 -25.30
C ILE A 389 1.67 -31.68 -25.88
N THR A 390 2.41 -30.81 -25.17
CA THR A 390 2.69 -29.43 -25.60
C THR A 390 3.51 -29.35 -26.91
N LYS A 391 4.21 -30.42 -27.30
CA LYS A 391 4.94 -30.49 -28.57
C LYS A 391 4.05 -30.85 -29.77
N VAL A 392 2.93 -31.52 -29.54
CA VAL A 392 2.02 -31.95 -30.61
C VAL A 392 1.16 -30.78 -31.10
N ASP A 393 0.73 -29.88 -30.20
CA ASP A 393 -0.09 -28.71 -30.57
C ASP A 393 0.68 -27.64 -31.37
N ASN A 394 2.01 -27.55 -31.21
CA ASN A 394 2.84 -26.62 -31.97
C ASN A 394 3.16 -27.11 -33.42
N ASN A 395 2.93 -28.38 -33.73
CA ASN A 395 3.17 -28.92 -35.07
C ASN A 395 1.91 -28.93 -35.94
N ASN A 396 0.72 -28.66 -35.39
CA ASN A 396 -0.53 -28.63 -36.14
C ASN A 396 -1.00 -27.23 -36.57
N ASN A 397 -0.22 -26.17 -36.26
CA ASN A 397 -0.46 -24.79 -36.68
C ASN A 397 0.63 -24.26 -37.62
N GLY A 398 1.14 -25.10 -38.51
CA GLY A 398 2.04 -24.73 -39.59
C GLY A 398 1.32 -24.76 -40.93
#